data_2f6edc803eae4bf8565e8c7c85ed7d29
#
_entry.id   2f6edc803eae4bf8565e8c7c85ed7d29
#
_cell.length_a   1.000
_cell.length_b   1.000
_cell.length_c   1.000
_cell.angle_alpha   90.00
_cell.angle_beta   90.00
_cell.angle_gamma   90.00
#
_symmetry.space_group_name_H-M   'P 1'
#
loop_
_entity.id
_entity.type
_entity.pdbx_description
1 polymer ?
#
loop_
_entity_poly.entity_id
_entity_poly.type
_entity_poly.pdbx_seq_one_letter_code
_entity_poly.pdbx_strand_id
1 'polypeptide(L)'
;MKRLRLIVAAALLALAGPVGAQRPAGVVPAALPLPAPLAATDSGQVFSLTDLLTFVALRHPVARQAGLLPERALQEVRYARGLFDPAATSKYYGKTFGGKDYFHDWDSQLRVPLWFGADLKAGFDRGVGTYVNPESYTAPAGLSYVGLSVPLAQGLLIDERRAAVRQAQALQGLAEAERRGALNKLLLQAAKDYWDWSLNYQRLQLLDRNTGLANTRFEAVRQRVVFGDLAAIDSVEALTELQNRQATLAQARVQFRNSTLLLSNYLWNEQNQPLELPAAARPQVLPGPAAWQPLPPDSVAALAELAQRIHPELQKSRAKLNQLGVERRLLSNKLLPKLSVDYNLLQAGQPFSPESPASLNGNYLQNNYKLGVSFAYPLLLRQERAKLQLNRLKLRETELDLQQDTREIQTGVRTVANEWEALREQLRLQEQVVQNAERLRVGEQIRFENGESSVFLINSRESTLVSARVKLAELQAKYAQTQATLRWAAGGVE
;
A
#
# COMPACT_ATOMS: atom_id res chain seq x y z
N MET A 1 -45.23 38.24 15.68
CA MET A 1 -44.18 38.60 14.67
C MET A 1 -42.74 38.40 15.16
N LYS A 2 -42.41 38.48 16.43
CA LYS A 2 -41.05 38.19 16.93
C LYS A 2 -40.67 36.70 16.96
N ARG A 3 -41.61 35.77 17.06
CA ARG A 3 -41.35 34.33 17.17
C ARG A 3 -41.02 33.65 15.81
N LEU A 4 -41.47 34.21 14.69
CA LEU A 4 -41.18 33.62 13.37
C LEU A 4 -39.79 34.04 12.83
N ARG A 5 -39.27 35.21 13.24
CA ARG A 5 -37.88 35.62 12.94
C ARG A 5 -36.85 34.77 13.65
N LEU A 6 -37.18 34.19 14.79
CA LEU A 6 -36.32 33.26 15.51
C LEU A 6 -36.27 31.88 14.84
N ILE A 7 -37.34 31.43 14.19
CA ILE A 7 -37.40 30.10 13.58
C ILE A 7 -36.59 30.05 12.25
N VAL A 8 -36.63 31.12 11.46
CA VAL A 8 -35.82 31.18 10.20
C VAL A 8 -34.33 31.42 10.53
N ALA A 9 -34.01 32.23 11.53
CA ALA A 9 -32.62 32.39 12.00
C ALA A 9 -32.12 31.12 12.72
N ALA A 10 -32.97 30.40 13.44
CA ALA A 10 -32.64 29.13 14.06
C ALA A 10 -32.47 27.99 13.04
N ALA A 11 -33.20 27.99 11.92
CA ALA A 11 -33.03 27.01 10.87
C ALA A 11 -31.70 27.22 10.06
N LEU A 12 -31.27 28.47 9.91
CA LEU A 12 -29.95 28.78 9.29
C LEU A 12 -28.79 28.56 10.27
N LEU A 13 -28.97 28.70 11.56
CA LEU A 13 -27.98 28.38 12.60
C LEU A 13 -27.95 26.91 12.96
N ALA A 14 -29.03 26.16 12.79
CA ALA A 14 -29.07 24.72 13.01
C ALA A 14 -28.36 23.94 11.87
N LEU A 15 -28.10 24.57 10.69
CA LEU A 15 -27.27 24.00 9.61
C LEU A 15 -25.75 24.23 9.83
N ALA A 16 -25.41 25.11 10.78
CA ALA A 16 -24.03 25.36 11.23
C ALA A 16 -23.70 24.69 12.56
N GLY A 17 -24.35 23.55 12.87
CA GLY A 17 -23.91 22.70 13.96
C GLY A 17 -22.47 22.28 13.71
N PRO A 18 -21.59 22.28 14.74
CA PRO A 18 -20.26 21.76 14.56
C PRO A 18 -20.41 20.32 14.07
N VAL A 19 -19.96 20.05 12.87
CA VAL A 19 -19.64 18.70 12.43
C VAL A 19 -18.51 18.27 13.36
N GLY A 20 -18.90 17.81 14.55
CA GLY A 20 -18.04 17.06 15.42
C GLY A 20 -17.55 15.88 14.56
N ALA A 21 -16.37 16.03 14.04
CA ALA A 21 -15.63 14.92 13.51
C ALA A 21 -15.46 13.93 14.67
N GLN A 22 -16.44 13.04 14.86
CA GLN A 22 -16.18 11.79 15.54
C GLN A 22 -15.09 11.13 14.69
N ARG A 23 -13.84 11.37 15.10
CA ARG A 23 -12.74 10.48 14.71
C ARG A 23 -13.26 9.09 15.05
N PRO A 24 -13.35 8.15 14.08
CA PRO A 24 -13.43 6.76 14.45
C PRO A 24 -12.22 6.57 15.38
N ALA A 25 -12.45 6.01 16.56
CA ALA A 25 -11.39 5.55 17.43
C ALA A 25 -10.61 4.53 16.60
N GLY A 26 -9.63 5.03 15.82
CA GLY A 26 -8.62 4.21 15.22
C GLY A 26 -7.95 3.56 16.42
N VAL A 27 -8.03 2.24 16.50
CA VAL A 27 -7.14 1.46 17.34
C VAL A 27 -5.75 1.93 16.93
N VAL A 28 -5.17 2.81 17.74
CA VAL A 28 -3.76 3.16 17.65
C VAL A 28 -3.07 1.84 17.95
N PRO A 29 -2.40 1.19 16.99
CA PRO A 29 -1.59 0.03 17.33
C PRO A 29 -0.62 0.53 18.39
N ALA A 30 -0.48 -0.23 19.48
CA ALA A 30 0.44 0.07 20.55
C ALA A 30 1.77 0.47 19.91
N ALA A 31 2.27 1.66 20.24
CA ALA A 31 3.51 2.18 19.69
C ALA A 31 4.58 1.13 19.96
N LEU A 32 5.06 0.48 18.88
CA LEU A 32 6.23 -0.38 18.97
C LEU A 32 7.35 0.45 19.62
N PRO A 33 8.08 -0.09 20.59
CA PRO A 33 9.18 0.63 21.21
C PRO A 33 10.11 1.10 20.07
N LEU A 34 10.40 2.38 20.04
CA LEU A 34 11.34 2.96 19.08
C LEU A 34 12.67 2.20 19.20
N PRO A 35 13.19 1.64 18.10
CA PRO A 35 14.52 1.06 18.14
C PRO A 35 15.48 2.17 18.57
N ALA A 36 16.38 1.83 19.49
CA ALA A 36 17.42 2.74 19.92
C ALA A 36 18.14 3.31 18.68
N PRO A 37 18.55 4.59 18.67
CA PRO A 37 19.33 5.12 17.57
C PRO A 37 20.52 4.17 17.36
N LEU A 38 20.84 3.88 16.08
CA LEU A 38 22.09 3.19 15.72
C LEU A 38 23.24 4.11 16.13
N ALA A 39 23.43 4.28 17.42
CA ALA A 39 24.61 4.93 17.94
C ALA A 39 25.79 4.03 17.57
N ALA A 40 26.85 4.64 17.07
CA ALA A 40 28.12 3.99 16.85
C ALA A 40 28.67 3.51 18.22
N THR A 41 28.11 2.41 18.73
CA THR A 41 28.67 1.71 19.88
C THR A 41 29.75 0.80 19.33
N ASP A 42 30.95 1.06 19.76
CA ASP A 42 32.21 0.38 19.43
C ASP A 42 32.27 -1.10 19.91
N SER A 43 31.18 -1.62 20.40
CA SER A 43 31.01 -3.01 20.80
C SER A 43 30.20 -3.72 19.73
N GLY A 44 30.74 -4.77 19.12
CA GLY A 44 30.16 -5.59 18.05
C GLY A 44 28.76 -6.11 18.36
N GLN A 45 27.79 -5.21 18.30
CA GLN A 45 26.41 -5.46 18.64
C GLN A 45 25.76 -6.27 17.52
N VAL A 46 25.06 -7.34 17.89
CA VAL A 46 24.29 -8.15 16.93
C VAL A 46 23.12 -7.33 16.43
N PHE A 47 23.11 -7.05 15.14
CA PHE A 47 21.98 -6.44 14.44
C PHE A 47 21.00 -7.53 14.05
N SER A 48 19.84 -7.61 14.71
CA SER A 48 18.87 -8.67 14.50
C SER A 48 17.95 -8.40 13.29
N LEU A 49 17.32 -9.45 12.77
CA LEU A 49 16.29 -9.30 11.74
C LEU A 49 15.12 -8.41 12.22
N THR A 50 14.71 -8.58 13.47
CA THR A 50 13.60 -7.79 14.04
C THR A 50 13.94 -6.31 14.09
N ASP A 51 15.19 -5.95 14.44
CA ASP A 51 15.64 -4.56 14.45
C ASP A 51 15.60 -3.97 13.04
N LEU A 52 16.11 -4.72 12.04
CA LEU A 52 16.04 -4.28 10.64
C LEU A 52 14.60 -4.06 10.20
N LEU A 53 13.70 -5.04 10.38
CA LEU A 53 12.33 -4.95 9.91
C LEU A 53 11.56 -3.80 10.58
N THR A 54 11.77 -3.61 11.89
CA THR A 54 11.17 -2.48 12.63
C THR A 54 11.69 -1.14 12.10
N PHE A 55 13.00 -1.05 11.88
CA PHE A 55 13.62 0.15 11.32
C PHE A 55 13.09 0.47 9.92
N VAL A 56 13.00 -0.53 9.05
CA VAL A 56 12.48 -0.40 7.68
C VAL A 56 11.01 0.02 7.69
N ALA A 57 10.18 -0.60 8.51
CA ALA A 57 8.75 -0.29 8.60
C ALA A 57 8.49 1.17 9.03
N LEU A 58 9.34 1.71 9.90
CA LEU A 58 9.15 3.06 10.45
C LEU A 58 9.81 4.17 9.62
N ARG A 59 10.98 3.90 9.00
CA ARG A 59 11.85 4.96 8.45
C ARG A 59 12.08 4.87 6.95
N HIS A 60 11.90 3.71 6.33
CA HIS A 60 12.19 3.54 4.92
C HIS A 60 11.25 4.40 4.04
N PRO A 61 11.76 5.13 3.01
CA PRO A 61 10.94 6.00 2.16
C PRO A 61 9.72 5.32 1.53
N VAL A 62 9.87 4.06 1.06
CA VAL A 62 8.75 3.28 0.50
C VAL A 62 7.67 2.98 1.55
N ALA A 63 8.05 2.71 2.81
CA ALA A 63 7.10 2.51 3.89
C ALA A 63 6.33 3.80 4.22
N ARG A 64 7.02 4.94 4.27
CA ARG A 64 6.42 6.28 4.43
C ARG A 64 5.51 6.62 3.26
N GLN A 65 5.95 6.38 2.01
CA GLN A 65 5.13 6.57 0.82
C GLN A 65 3.85 5.71 0.87
N ALA A 66 3.97 4.43 1.26
CA ALA A 66 2.82 3.57 1.47
C ALA A 66 1.86 4.11 2.54
N GLY A 67 2.38 4.74 3.60
CA GLY A 67 1.61 5.42 4.64
C GLY A 67 0.75 6.59 4.12
N LEU A 68 1.13 7.23 3.01
CA LEU A 68 0.36 8.33 2.41
C LEU A 68 -0.88 7.85 1.63
N LEU A 69 -0.94 6.56 1.24
CA LEU A 69 -2.06 6.03 0.44
C LEU A 69 -3.42 6.16 1.14
N PRO A 70 -3.59 5.80 2.44
CA PRO A 70 -4.84 6.02 3.16
C PRO A 70 -5.19 7.50 3.31
N GLU A 71 -4.20 8.37 3.53
CA GLU A 71 -4.42 9.82 3.62
C GLU A 71 -4.93 10.38 2.29
N ARG A 72 -4.31 9.97 1.18
CA ARG A 72 -4.77 10.32 -0.17
C ARG A 72 -6.21 9.87 -0.40
N ALA A 73 -6.55 8.64 -0.03
CA ALA A 73 -7.92 8.14 -0.16
C ALA A 73 -8.93 8.93 0.69
N LEU A 74 -8.54 9.42 1.87
CA LEU A 74 -9.36 10.33 2.67
C LEU A 74 -9.60 11.67 1.96
N GLN A 75 -8.58 12.23 1.29
CA GLN A 75 -8.75 13.46 0.50
C GLN A 75 -9.65 13.25 -0.72
N GLU A 76 -9.58 12.09 -1.38
CA GLU A 76 -10.50 11.73 -2.47
C GLU A 76 -11.96 11.69 -2.00
N VAL A 77 -12.22 11.18 -0.78
CA VAL A 77 -13.56 11.23 -0.19
C VAL A 77 -13.99 12.66 0.13
N ARG A 78 -13.09 13.50 0.63
CA ARG A 78 -13.38 14.93 0.88
C ARG A 78 -13.67 15.66 -0.43
N TYR A 79 -12.86 15.42 -1.46
CA TYR A 79 -13.10 15.96 -2.79
C TYR A 79 -14.46 15.56 -3.35
N ALA A 80 -14.82 14.28 -3.27
CA ALA A 80 -16.12 13.79 -3.70
C ALA A 80 -17.29 14.41 -2.90
N ARG A 81 -17.11 14.68 -1.60
CA ARG A 81 -18.10 15.39 -0.78
C ARG A 81 -18.25 16.85 -1.18
N GLY A 82 -17.22 17.49 -1.70
CA GLY A 82 -17.27 18.85 -2.22
C GLY A 82 -18.27 19.05 -3.38
N LEU A 83 -18.73 17.96 -4.01
CA LEU A 83 -19.85 18.01 -4.97
C LEU A 83 -21.20 18.38 -4.34
N PHE A 84 -21.28 18.35 -3.00
CA PHE A 84 -22.44 18.79 -2.23
C PHE A 84 -22.27 20.18 -1.63
N ASP A 85 -21.16 20.86 -1.91
CA ASP A 85 -20.94 22.20 -1.39
C ASP A 85 -21.94 23.19 -1.99
N PRO A 86 -22.47 24.13 -1.18
CA PRO A 86 -23.27 25.21 -1.68
C PRO A 86 -22.53 26.05 -2.71
N ALA A 87 -23.17 26.38 -3.80
CA ALA A 87 -22.62 27.20 -4.86
C ALA A 87 -23.43 28.51 -5.00
N ALA A 88 -22.76 29.66 -4.86
CA ALA A 88 -23.32 30.94 -5.16
C ALA A 88 -22.89 31.37 -6.58
N THR A 89 -23.85 31.75 -7.39
CA THR A 89 -23.61 32.29 -8.73
C THR A 89 -24.30 33.63 -8.87
N SER A 90 -23.67 34.57 -9.55
CA SER A 90 -24.28 35.85 -9.88
C SER A 90 -23.91 36.21 -11.31
N LYS A 91 -24.88 36.58 -12.11
CA LYS A 91 -24.72 36.95 -13.49
C LYS A 91 -25.39 38.30 -13.72
N TYR A 92 -24.72 39.18 -14.40
CA TYR A 92 -25.29 40.47 -14.83
C TYR A 92 -25.03 40.66 -16.31
N TYR A 93 -26.10 40.98 -17.02
CA TYR A 93 -26.08 41.33 -18.45
C TYR A 93 -26.73 42.69 -18.64
N GLY A 94 -26.05 43.63 -19.26
CA GLY A 94 -26.56 44.92 -19.66
C GLY A 94 -26.30 45.09 -21.15
N LYS A 95 -27.28 45.60 -21.90
CA LYS A 95 -27.13 45.94 -23.33
C LYS A 95 -27.59 47.33 -23.61
N THR A 96 -26.64 48.14 -24.09
CA THR A 96 -26.88 49.48 -24.67
C THR A 96 -26.36 49.49 -26.11
N PHE A 97 -27.16 49.87 -27.07
CA PHE A 97 -26.76 49.91 -28.48
C PHE A 97 -27.42 51.12 -29.21
N GLY A 98 -26.63 51.87 -29.99
CA GLY A 98 -27.11 53.03 -30.70
C GLY A 98 -27.64 54.15 -29.77
N GLY A 99 -27.05 54.31 -28.61
CA GLY A 99 -27.45 55.29 -27.58
C GLY A 99 -28.75 54.92 -26.83
N LYS A 100 -29.31 53.75 -27.08
CA LYS A 100 -30.51 53.24 -26.42
C LYS A 100 -30.15 52.14 -25.41
N ASP A 101 -30.74 52.25 -24.22
CA ASP A 101 -30.66 51.23 -23.21
C ASP A 101 -31.68 50.15 -23.45
N TYR A 102 -31.20 48.91 -23.68
CA TYR A 102 -32.07 47.78 -24.07
C TYR A 102 -32.59 47.03 -22.88
N PHE A 103 -31.67 46.53 -22.03
CA PHE A 103 -32.02 45.76 -20.85
C PHE A 103 -30.88 45.68 -19.83
N HIS A 104 -31.25 45.43 -18.59
CA HIS A 104 -30.40 45.03 -17.49
C HIS A 104 -31.02 43.77 -16.86
N ASP A 105 -30.26 42.70 -16.87
CA ASP A 105 -30.65 41.41 -16.33
C ASP A 105 -29.65 40.98 -15.28
N TRP A 106 -30.10 40.79 -14.08
CA TRP A 106 -29.26 40.39 -12.94
C TRP A 106 -29.90 39.16 -12.28
N ASP A 107 -29.19 38.00 -12.36
CA ASP A 107 -29.56 36.72 -11.75
C ASP A 107 -28.49 36.38 -10.70
N SER A 108 -28.92 36.21 -9.45
CA SER A 108 -28.07 35.75 -8.36
C SER A 108 -28.75 34.57 -7.69
N GLN A 109 -28.03 33.44 -7.59
CA GLN A 109 -28.53 32.20 -7.06
C GLN A 109 -27.57 31.55 -6.09
N LEU A 110 -28.08 31.10 -4.93
CA LEU A 110 -27.47 30.13 -4.04
C LEU A 110 -28.14 28.78 -4.27
N ARG A 111 -27.33 27.78 -4.64
CA ARG A 111 -27.77 26.40 -4.83
C ARG A 111 -27.13 25.53 -3.76
N VAL A 112 -27.92 24.78 -3.02
CA VAL A 112 -27.50 23.85 -1.96
C VAL A 112 -27.93 22.44 -2.36
N PRO A 113 -27.00 21.58 -2.83
CA PRO A 113 -27.29 20.21 -3.14
C PRO A 113 -27.62 19.40 -1.87
N LEU A 114 -28.72 18.67 -1.88
CA LEU A 114 -29.17 17.85 -0.76
C LEU A 114 -28.78 16.38 -0.95
N TRP A 115 -28.52 15.69 0.13
CA TRP A 115 -28.07 14.31 0.13
C TRP A 115 -29.01 13.32 -0.59
N PHE A 116 -30.30 13.56 -0.60
CA PHE A 116 -31.27 12.71 -1.26
C PHE A 116 -31.47 13.01 -2.77
N GLY A 117 -30.65 13.88 -3.35
CA GLY A 117 -30.62 14.15 -4.78
C GLY A 117 -31.37 15.40 -5.23
N ALA A 118 -32.11 16.08 -4.32
CA ALA A 118 -32.72 17.36 -4.61
C ALA A 118 -31.71 18.52 -4.44
N ASP A 119 -32.03 19.66 -5.06
CA ASP A 119 -31.30 20.91 -4.87
C ASP A 119 -32.22 21.98 -4.26
N LEU A 120 -31.83 22.53 -3.12
CA LEU A 120 -32.45 23.74 -2.57
C LEU A 120 -31.86 24.95 -3.30
N LYS A 121 -32.71 25.85 -3.75
CA LYS A 121 -32.32 27.07 -4.48
C LYS A 121 -32.89 28.29 -3.76
N ALA A 122 -32.07 29.32 -3.61
CA ALA A 122 -32.53 30.64 -3.18
C ALA A 122 -31.86 31.68 -4.07
N GLY A 123 -32.60 32.66 -4.55
CA GLY A 123 -32.02 33.61 -5.48
C GLY A 123 -32.78 34.90 -5.58
N PHE A 124 -32.24 35.75 -6.42
CA PHE A 124 -32.78 37.06 -6.73
C PHE A 124 -32.60 37.32 -8.25
N ASP A 125 -33.71 37.60 -8.92
CA ASP A 125 -33.76 37.91 -10.36
C ASP A 125 -34.22 39.36 -10.51
N ARG A 126 -33.56 40.13 -11.38
CA ARG A 126 -33.98 41.46 -11.78
C ARG A 126 -33.77 41.66 -13.26
N GLY A 127 -34.86 41.64 -14.00
CA GLY A 127 -34.86 41.93 -15.43
C GLY A 127 -35.68 43.19 -15.70
N VAL A 128 -35.01 44.27 -16.09
CA VAL A 128 -35.62 45.59 -16.35
C VAL A 128 -35.08 46.19 -17.67
N GLY A 129 -35.89 46.99 -18.35
CA GLY A 129 -35.51 47.62 -19.61
C GLY A 129 -36.64 47.60 -20.64
N THR A 130 -36.47 48.33 -21.73
CA THR A 130 -37.49 48.45 -22.77
C THR A 130 -37.67 47.20 -23.63
N TYR A 131 -36.61 46.40 -23.75
CA TYR A 131 -36.53 45.22 -24.61
C TYR A 131 -36.22 43.93 -23.84
N VAL A 132 -36.71 43.82 -22.59
CA VAL A 132 -36.63 42.58 -21.82
C VAL A 132 -37.68 41.59 -22.33
N ASN A 133 -37.31 40.32 -22.46
CA ASN A 133 -38.28 39.28 -22.75
C ASN A 133 -39.40 39.29 -21.69
N PRO A 134 -40.67 39.21 -22.07
CA PRO A 134 -41.77 39.22 -21.10
C PRO A 134 -41.63 38.17 -20.00
N GLU A 135 -40.98 37.04 -20.29
CA GLU A 135 -40.74 35.94 -19.36
C GLU A 135 -39.71 36.30 -18.29
N SER A 136 -38.76 37.21 -18.59
CA SER A 136 -37.69 37.65 -17.70
C SER A 136 -37.99 39.00 -17.06
N TYR A 137 -39.10 39.62 -17.37
CA TYR A 137 -39.50 40.90 -16.80
C TYR A 137 -39.91 40.74 -15.33
N THR A 138 -39.28 41.50 -14.47
CA THR A 138 -39.56 41.52 -13.03
C THR A 138 -40.07 42.89 -12.60
N ALA A 139 -40.64 42.96 -11.39
CA ALA A 139 -40.89 44.26 -10.77
C ALA A 139 -39.56 45.08 -10.69
N PRO A 140 -39.62 46.43 -10.71
CA PRO A 140 -38.40 47.25 -10.64
C PRO A 140 -37.51 46.97 -9.42
N ALA A 141 -38.13 46.53 -8.32
CA ALA A 141 -37.41 46.11 -7.10
C ALA A 141 -36.80 44.70 -7.19
N GLY A 142 -37.02 43.97 -8.32
CA GLY A 142 -36.56 42.58 -8.52
C GLY A 142 -37.52 41.55 -7.95
N LEU A 143 -37.16 40.28 -8.03
CA LEU A 143 -37.91 39.11 -7.61
C LEU A 143 -37.01 38.17 -6.83
N SER A 144 -37.27 37.97 -5.57
CA SER A 144 -36.60 36.99 -4.72
C SER A 144 -37.35 35.65 -4.81
N TYR A 145 -36.59 34.55 -4.76
CA TYR A 145 -37.18 33.22 -4.73
C TYR A 145 -36.49 32.25 -3.81
N VAL A 146 -37.25 31.28 -3.29
CA VAL A 146 -36.73 30.10 -2.61
C VAL A 146 -37.47 28.90 -3.18
N GLY A 147 -36.72 27.88 -3.57
CA GLY A 147 -37.32 26.73 -4.25
C GLY A 147 -36.56 25.43 -4.07
N LEU A 148 -37.17 24.38 -4.54
CA LEU A 148 -36.69 23.03 -4.51
C LEU A 148 -36.74 22.42 -5.90
N SER A 149 -35.64 21.80 -6.33
CA SER A 149 -35.54 21.03 -7.57
C SER A 149 -35.40 19.56 -7.23
N VAL A 150 -36.36 18.73 -7.63
CA VAL A 150 -36.39 17.31 -7.26
C VAL A 150 -36.37 16.45 -8.53
N PRO A 151 -35.35 15.58 -8.69
CA PRO A 151 -35.38 14.57 -9.75
C PRO A 151 -36.37 13.46 -9.37
N LEU A 152 -37.30 13.12 -10.30
CA LEU A 152 -38.33 12.09 -10.05
C LEU A 152 -37.97 10.71 -10.66
N ALA A 153 -37.00 10.66 -11.60
CA ALA A 153 -36.60 9.42 -12.25
C ALA A 153 -35.06 9.26 -12.21
N GLN A 154 -34.33 9.69 -13.25
CA GLN A 154 -32.89 9.68 -13.25
C GLN A 154 -32.35 10.61 -12.14
N GLY A 155 -31.51 10.09 -11.25
CA GLY A 155 -30.95 10.87 -10.13
C GLY A 155 -31.74 10.73 -8.81
N LEU A 156 -32.93 10.11 -8.78
CA LEU A 156 -33.69 9.91 -7.56
C LEU A 156 -32.99 8.92 -6.59
N LEU A 157 -32.67 7.72 -7.06
CA LEU A 157 -32.04 6.67 -6.24
C LEU A 157 -30.54 6.85 -6.10
N ILE A 158 -29.88 7.22 -7.20
CA ILE A 158 -28.44 7.49 -7.24
C ILE A 158 -28.16 8.52 -8.32
N ASP A 159 -27.35 9.51 -8.00
CA ASP A 159 -26.83 10.54 -8.91
C ASP A 159 -25.29 10.50 -8.94
N GLU A 160 -24.67 11.33 -9.78
CA GLU A 160 -23.22 11.38 -9.92
C GLU A 160 -22.51 11.76 -8.62
N ARG A 161 -23.10 12.67 -7.81
CA ARG A 161 -22.55 13.12 -6.53
C ARG A 161 -22.49 11.98 -5.51
N ARG A 162 -23.63 11.29 -5.29
CA ARG A 162 -23.70 10.13 -4.39
C ARG A 162 -22.87 8.96 -4.86
N ALA A 163 -22.82 8.73 -6.18
CA ALA A 163 -21.96 7.69 -6.76
C ALA A 163 -20.48 8.01 -6.54
N ALA A 164 -20.05 9.25 -6.78
CA ALA A 164 -18.67 9.69 -6.57
C ALA A 164 -18.21 9.47 -5.09
N VAL A 165 -19.05 9.87 -4.13
CA VAL A 165 -18.75 9.65 -2.71
C VAL A 165 -18.63 8.16 -2.37
N ARG A 166 -19.56 7.31 -2.87
CA ARG A 166 -19.52 5.86 -2.63
C ARG A 166 -18.33 5.20 -3.31
N GLN A 167 -17.96 5.63 -4.52
CA GLN A 167 -16.76 5.16 -5.20
C GLN A 167 -15.50 5.56 -4.45
N ALA A 168 -15.38 6.81 -3.99
CA ALA A 168 -14.26 7.27 -3.19
C ALA A 168 -14.14 6.51 -1.85
N GLN A 169 -15.27 6.17 -1.22
CA GLN A 169 -15.28 5.30 -0.03
C GLN A 169 -14.77 3.88 -0.33
N ALA A 170 -15.15 3.31 -1.48
CA ALA A 170 -14.63 2.00 -1.89
C ALA A 170 -13.11 2.04 -2.14
N LEU A 171 -12.56 3.16 -2.63
CA LEU A 171 -11.12 3.37 -2.82
C LEU A 171 -10.34 3.42 -1.50
N GLN A 172 -10.96 3.72 -0.35
CA GLN A 172 -10.28 3.64 0.94
C GLN A 172 -9.81 2.22 1.26
N GLY A 173 -10.65 1.21 1.00
CA GLY A 173 -10.28 -0.19 1.15
C GLY A 173 -9.16 -0.61 0.20
N LEU A 174 -9.17 -0.09 -1.03
CA LEU A 174 -8.10 -0.31 -2.00
C LEU A 174 -6.77 0.28 -1.51
N ALA A 175 -6.77 1.52 -1.05
CA ALA A 175 -5.57 2.20 -0.56
C ALA A 175 -4.93 1.48 0.64
N GLU A 176 -5.73 0.96 1.56
CA GLU A 176 -5.23 0.17 2.69
C GLU A 176 -4.64 -1.17 2.23
N ALA A 177 -5.26 -1.85 1.26
CA ALA A 177 -4.72 -3.08 0.68
C ALA A 177 -3.40 -2.82 -0.07
N GLU A 178 -3.30 -1.72 -0.82
CA GLU A 178 -2.07 -1.30 -1.48
C GLU A 178 -0.96 -0.96 -0.48
N ARG A 179 -1.28 -0.27 0.61
CA ARG A 179 -0.33 0.02 1.69
C ARG A 179 0.25 -1.26 2.28
N ARG A 180 -0.62 -2.21 2.65
CA ARG A 180 -0.19 -3.51 3.18
C ARG A 180 0.64 -4.30 2.17
N GLY A 181 0.23 -4.34 0.91
CA GLY A 181 0.97 -5.02 -0.14
C GLY A 181 2.36 -4.44 -0.35
N ALA A 182 2.51 -3.11 -0.37
CA ALA A 182 3.79 -2.43 -0.51
C ALA A 182 4.72 -2.69 0.69
N LEU A 183 4.19 -2.62 1.92
CA LEU A 183 4.93 -2.94 3.13
C LEU A 183 5.39 -4.40 3.15
N ASN A 184 4.48 -5.34 2.89
CA ASN A 184 4.81 -6.77 2.87
C ASN A 184 5.91 -7.10 1.87
N LYS A 185 5.84 -6.53 0.66
CA LYS A 185 6.87 -6.72 -0.37
C LYS A 185 8.22 -6.15 0.08
N LEU A 186 8.23 -4.95 0.65
CA LEU A 186 9.44 -4.31 1.16
C LEU A 186 10.07 -5.12 2.29
N LEU A 187 9.29 -5.53 3.29
CA LEU A 187 9.77 -6.29 4.44
C LEU A 187 10.24 -7.70 4.06
N LEU A 188 9.56 -8.36 3.12
CA LEU A 188 10.02 -9.64 2.58
C LEU A 188 11.39 -9.51 1.92
N GLN A 189 11.58 -8.49 1.06
CA GLN A 189 12.86 -8.29 0.39
C GLN A 189 13.97 -7.96 1.40
N ALA A 190 13.69 -7.08 2.36
CA ALA A 190 14.63 -6.78 3.44
C ALA A 190 15.02 -8.01 4.26
N ALA A 191 14.05 -8.90 4.55
CA ALA A 191 14.33 -10.16 5.26
C ALA A 191 15.21 -11.11 4.42
N LYS A 192 14.99 -11.21 3.12
CA LYS A 192 15.82 -12.02 2.22
C LYS A 192 17.25 -11.50 2.17
N ASP A 193 17.41 -10.21 1.96
CA ASP A 193 18.72 -9.56 1.87
C ASP A 193 19.47 -9.63 3.21
N TYR A 194 18.75 -9.60 4.35
CA TYR A 194 19.31 -9.81 5.68
C TYR A 194 19.90 -11.22 5.83
N TRP A 195 19.17 -12.25 5.40
CA TRP A 195 19.67 -13.62 5.49
C TRP A 195 20.81 -13.90 4.51
N ASP A 196 20.84 -13.23 3.37
CA ASP A 196 21.99 -13.25 2.44
C ASP A 196 23.22 -12.57 3.06
N TRP A 197 23.04 -11.47 3.77
CA TRP A 197 24.11 -10.83 4.52
C TRP A 197 24.64 -11.74 5.64
N SER A 198 23.77 -12.41 6.39
CA SER A 198 24.14 -13.37 7.43
C SER A 198 24.91 -14.58 6.85
N LEU A 199 24.47 -15.10 5.70
CA LEU A 199 25.16 -16.16 4.96
C LEU A 199 26.58 -15.73 4.57
N ASN A 200 26.72 -14.55 3.96
CA ASN A 200 28.02 -14.04 3.51
C ASN A 200 28.97 -13.78 4.68
N TYR A 201 28.46 -13.34 5.82
CA TYR A 201 29.25 -13.22 7.04
C TYR A 201 29.75 -14.57 7.53
N GLN A 202 28.90 -15.58 7.65
CA GLN A 202 29.33 -16.93 8.09
C GLN A 202 30.29 -17.58 7.09
N ARG A 203 30.05 -17.41 5.78
CA ARG A 203 30.96 -17.88 4.76
C ARG A 203 32.35 -17.24 4.89
N LEU A 204 32.40 -15.94 5.10
CA LEU A 204 33.66 -15.23 5.37
C LEU A 204 34.41 -15.81 6.60
N GLN A 205 33.68 -16.01 7.69
CA GLN A 205 34.26 -16.57 8.92
C GLN A 205 34.83 -18.00 8.73
N LEU A 206 34.09 -18.84 7.97
CA LEU A 206 34.51 -20.20 7.66
C LEU A 206 35.78 -20.21 6.79
N LEU A 207 35.81 -19.38 5.75
CA LEU A 207 36.94 -19.31 4.83
C LEU A 207 38.18 -18.65 5.44
N ASP A 208 37.99 -17.66 6.29
CA ASP A 208 39.12 -17.02 7.03
C ASP A 208 39.82 -18.02 7.94
N ARG A 209 39.05 -18.76 8.76
CA ARG A 209 39.60 -19.84 9.62
C ARG A 209 40.30 -20.92 8.80
N ASN A 210 39.69 -21.33 7.68
CA ASN A 210 40.24 -22.35 6.81
C ASN A 210 41.56 -21.89 6.16
N THR A 211 41.64 -20.63 5.72
CA THR A 211 42.87 -20.05 5.18
C THR A 211 43.96 -19.98 6.23
N GLY A 212 43.61 -19.61 7.46
CA GLY A 212 44.58 -19.64 8.62
C GLY A 212 45.15 -21.04 8.86
N LEU A 213 44.32 -22.09 8.83
CA LEU A 213 44.78 -23.48 8.99
C LEU A 213 45.70 -23.90 7.84
N ALA A 214 45.35 -23.52 6.57
CA ALA A 214 46.22 -23.82 5.43
C ALA A 214 47.58 -23.13 5.50
N ASN A 215 47.61 -21.88 5.97
CA ASN A 215 48.87 -21.16 6.20
C ASN A 215 49.76 -21.86 7.25
N THR A 216 49.18 -22.25 8.38
CA THR A 216 49.94 -23.01 9.42
C THR A 216 50.47 -24.32 8.87
N ARG A 217 49.68 -25.03 8.04
CA ARG A 217 50.14 -26.28 7.42
C ARG A 217 51.26 -26.04 6.41
N PHE A 218 51.10 -25.04 5.53
CA PHE A 218 52.17 -24.71 4.58
C PHE A 218 53.49 -24.46 5.27
N GLU A 219 53.51 -23.70 6.35
CA GLU A 219 54.75 -23.45 7.12
C GLU A 219 55.30 -24.74 7.73
N ALA A 220 54.45 -25.62 8.27
CA ALA A 220 54.89 -26.91 8.82
C ALA A 220 55.48 -27.84 7.72
N VAL A 221 54.84 -27.97 6.55
CA VAL A 221 55.33 -28.76 5.44
C VAL A 221 56.63 -28.18 4.91
N ARG A 222 56.75 -26.85 4.75
CA ARG A 222 57.99 -26.19 4.36
C ARG A 222 59.18 -26.54 5.25
N GLN A 223 58.97 -26.52 6.59
CA GLN A 223 60.02 -26.90 7.55
C GLN A 223 60.42 -28.37 7.40
N ARG A 224 59.47 -29.28 7.27
CA ARG A 224 59.75 -30.72 7.07
C ARG A 224 60.49 -31.02 5.75
N VAL A 225 60.21 -30.26 4.67
CA VAL A 225 61.01 -30.35 3.43
C VAL A 225 62.42 -29.86 3.62
N VAL A 226 62.66 -28.79 4.40
CA VAL A 226 64.00 -28.29 4.74
C VAL A 226 64.82 -29.34 5.54
N PHE A 227 64.14 -30.07 6.44
CA PHE A 227 64.78 -31.15 7.24
C PHE A 227 64.90 -32.47 6.44
N GLY A 228 64.39 -32.56 5.23
CA GLY A 228 64.46 -33.75 4.38
C GLY A 228 63.41 -34.83 4.67
N ASP A 229 62.44 -34.54 5.54
CA ASP A 229 61.36 -35.47 5.91
C ASP A 229 60.27 -35.60 4.84
N LEU A 230 60.14 -34.60 3.91
CA LEU A 230 59.15 -34.55 2.86
C LEU A 230 59.80 -34.16 1.52
N ALA A 231 59.17 -34.56 0.43
CA ALA A 231 59.62 -34.20 -0.92
C ALA A 231 59.37 -32.68 -1.20
N ALA A 232 60.24 -32.06 -2.00
CA ALA A 232 60.09 -30.63 -2.33
C ALA A 232 58.74 -30.32 -3.02
N ILE A 233 58.17 -31.27 -3.73
CA ILE A 233 56.87 -31.15 -4.42
C ILE A 233 55.73 -30.94 -3.41
N ASP A 234 55.80 -31.51 -2.19
CA ASP A 234 54.77 -31.37 -1.16
C ASP A 234 54.66 -29.90 -0.68
N SER A 235 55.78 -29.16 -0.69
CA SER A 235 55.79 -27.73 -0.35
C SER A 235 55.08 -26.90 -1.45
N VAL A 236 55.26 -27.23 -2.73
CA VAL A 236 54.60 -26.56 -3.84
C VAL A 236 53.09 -26.82 -3.81
N GLU A 237 52.69 -28.06 -3.51
CA GLU A 237 51.29 -28.42 -3.37
C GLU A 237 50.61 -27.66 -2.21
N ALA A 238 51.27 -27.62 -1.04
CA ALA A 238 50.73 -26.88 0.13
C ALA A 238 50.64 -25.37 -0.16
N LEU A 239 51.61 -24.80 -0.89
CA LEU A 239 51.55 -23.38 -1.30
C LEU A 239 50.44 -23.11 -2.28
N THR A 240 50.26 -23.97 -3.29
CA THR A 240 49.18 -23.85 -4.28
C THR A 240 47.81 -23.86 -3.60
N GLU A 241 47.60 -24.77 -2.66
CA GLU A 241 46.34 -24.85 -1.89
C GLU A 241 46.15 -23.59 -1.03
N LEU A 242 47.14 -23.06 -0.36
CA LEU A 242 47.07 -21.82 0.39
C LEU A 242 46.66 -20.65 -0.51
N GLN A 243 47.28 -20.51 -1.70
CA GLN A 243 46.96 -19.46 -2.65
C GLN A 243 45.49 -19.54 -3.15
N ASN A 244 44.99 -20.75 -3.46
CA ASN A 244 43.62 -20.99 -3.84
C ASN A 244 42.65 -20.57 -2.71
N ARG A 245 42.95 -20.89 -1.46
CA ARG A 245 42.11 -20.47 -0.31
C ARG A 245 42.16 -18.96 -0.09
N GLN A 246 43.31 -18.31 -0.27
CA GLN A 246 43.46 -16.86 -0.20
C GLN A 246 42.62 -16.17 -1.28
N ALA A 247 42.62 -16.66 -2.52
CA ALA A 247 41.81 -16.14 -3.59
C ALA A 247 40.30 -16.27 -3.29
N THR A 248 39.87 -17.44 -2.78
CA THR A 248 38.50 -17.68 -2.35
C THR A 248 38.06 -16.76 -1.20
N LEU A 249 38.96 -16.55 -0.21
CA LEU A 249 38.72 -15.62 0.90
C LEU A 249 38.60 -14.18 0.42
N ALA A 250 39.45 -13.74 -0.52
CA ALA A 250 39.34 -12.40 -1.11
C ALA A 250 38.01 -12.18 -1.77
N GLN A 251 37.48 -13.16 -2.53
CA GLN A 251 36.15 -13.11 -3.11
C GLN A 251 35.06 -13.05 -2.04
N ALA A 252 35.14 -13.85 -0.99
CA ALA A 252 34.16 -13.83 0.11
C ALA A 252 34.12 -12.48 0.86
N ARG A 253 35.29 -11.83 1.04
CA ARG A 253 35.34 -10.46 1.58
C ARG A 253 34.57 -9.44 0.74
N VAL A 254 34.70 -9.52 -0.57
CA VAL A 254 33.95 -8.66 -1.50
C VAL A 254 32.45 -8.96 -1.43
N GLN A 255 32.04 -10.23 -1.41
CA GLN A 255 30.63 -10.62 -1.29
C GLN A 255 30.01 -10.14 0.01
N PHE A 256 30.70 -10.28 1.13
CA PHE A 256 30.23 -9.76 2.42
C PHE A 256 30.09 -8.23 2.39
N ARG A 257 31.10 -7.51 1.89
CA ARG A 257 31.05 -6.04 1.76
C ARG A 257 29.87 -5.60 0.88
N ASN A 258 29.66 -6.26 -0.27
CA ASN A 258 28.56 -5.92 -1.16
C ASN A 258 27.21 -6.20 -0.52
N SER A 259 27.03 -7.31 0.21
CA SER A 259 25.77 -7.58 0.91
C SER A 259 25.53 -6.58 2.06
N THR A 260 26.58 -6.08 2.72
CA THR A 260 26.48 -5.01 3.71
C THR A 260 26.00 -3.70 3.10
N LEU A 261 26.52 -3.33 1.92
CA LEU A 261 26.08 -2.14 1.17
C LEU A 261 24.62 -2.28 0.69
N LEU A 262 24.24 -3.46 0.19
CA LEU A 262 22.84 -3.73 -0.21
C LEU A 262 21.89 -3.61 0.99
N LEU A 263 22.28 -4.12 2.16
CA LEU A 263 21.48 -3.99 3.36
C LEU A 263 21.37 -2.53 3.84
N SER A 264 22.39 -1.71 3.61
CA SER A 264 22.38 -0.29 3.94
C SER A 264 21.32 0.50 3.17
N ASN A 265 20.87 0.02 1.99
CA ASN A 265 19.77 0.65 1.24
C ASN A 265 18.46 0.68 2.04
N TYR A 266 18.30 -0.17 3.03
CA TYR A 266 17.12 -0.20 3.91
C TYR A 266 17.21 0.75 5.09
N LEU A 267 18.38 1.32 5.35
CA LEU A 267 18.64 2.13 6.54
C LEU A 267 18.52 3.62 6.23
N TRP A 268 17.55 4.28 6.87
CA TRP A 268 17.27 5.70 6.68
C TRP A 268 17.03 6.39 8.01
N ASN A 269 17.54 7.61 8.18
CA ASN A 269 17.26 8.40 9.38
C ASN A 269 15.87 9.09 9.30
N GLU A 270 15.51 9.80 10.36
CA GLU A 270 14.22 10.53 10.42
C GLU A 270 14.15 11.69 9.42
N GLN A 271 15.31 12.21 8.99
CA GLN A 271 15.46 13.30 8.02
C GLN A 271 15.47 12.80 6.57
N ASN A 272 15.15 11.51 6.31
CA ASN A 272 15.21 10.86 5.00
C ASN A 272 16.62 10.84 4.36
N GLN A 273 17.66 10.77 5.17
CA GLN A 273 19.01 10.56 4.68
C GLN A 273 19.39 9.09 4.79
N PRO A 274 20.08 8.52 3.79
CA PRO A 274 20.55 7.14 3.85
C PRO A 274 21.61 6.98 4.94
N LEU A 275 21.58 5.84 5.61
CA LEU A 275 22.57 5.44 6.61
C LEU A 275 23.33 4.22 6.11
N GLU A 276 24.61 4.13 6.45
CA GLU A 276 25.39 2.93 6.22
C GLU A 276 25.43 2.05 7.47
N LEU A 277 25.41 0.74 7.25
CA LEU A 277 25.55 -0.22 8.32
C LEU A 277 26.98 -0.13 8.89
N PRO A 278 27.17 0.02 10.22
CA PRO A 278 28.50 0.08 10.81
C PRO A 278 29.36 -1.14 10.46
N ALA A 279 30.64 -0.94 10.19
CA ALA A 279 31.56 -2.03 9.85
C ALA A 279 31.69 -3.09 10.95
N ALA A 280 31.45 -2.73 12.22
CA ALA A 280 31.43 -3.62 13.36
C ALA A 280 30.13 -4.41 13.53
N ALA A 281 29.07 -4.10 12.76
CA ALA A 281 27.79 -4.79 12.84
C ALA A 281 27.92 -6.26 12.46
N ARG A 282 27.32 -7.12 13.26
CA ARG A 282 27.32 -8.57 13.06
C ARG A 282 25.87 -9.05 12.89
N PRO A 283 25.60 -9.95 11.94
CA PRO A 283 24.27 -10.54 11.82
C PRO A 283 23.96 -11.51 12.94
N GLN A 284 22.69 -11.75 13.15
CA GLN A 284 22.19 -12.89 13.90
C GLN A 284 22.70 -14.20 13.26
N VAL A 285 23.02 -15.18 14.10
CA VAL A 285 23.43 -16.51 13.62
C VAL A 285 22.29 -17.18 12.84
N LEU A 286 22.65 -17.88 11.76
CA LEU A 286 21.69 -18.65 10.96
C LEU A 286 20.99 -19.73 11.82
N PRO A 287 19.70 -20.05 11.51
CA PRO A 287 18.94 -21.01 12.30
C PRO A 287 19.61 -22.39 12.37
N GLY A 288 19.90 -22.86 13.58
CA GLY A 288 20.43 -24.19 13.82
C GLY A 288 19.35 -25.29 13.87
N PRO A 289 19.75 -26.56 14.15
CA PRO A 289 18.84 -27.73 14.12
C PRO A 289 17.60 -27.59 14.99
N ALA A 290 17.67 -26.91 16.12
CA ALA A 290 16.53 -26.68 17.02
C ALA A 290 15.41 -25.82 16.37
N ALA A 291 15.74 -25.01 15.37
CA ALA A 291 14.80 -24.15 14.66
C ALA A 291 14.14 -24.85 13.44
N TRP A 292 14.61 -26.04 13.02
CA TRP A 292 14.10 -26.75 11.84
C TRP A 292 12.84 -27.55 12.16
N GLN A 293 11.79 -26.87 12.58
CA GLN A 293 10.53 -27.52 12.97
C GLN A 293 9.68 -27.89 11.74
N PRO A 294 8.98 -29.05 11.77
CA PRO A 294 8.02 -29.39 10.75
C PRO A 294 6.83 -28.42 10.77
N LEU A 295 6.22 -28.20 9.63
CA LEU A 295 4.93 -27.50 9.59
C LEU A 295 3.85 -28.46 10.15
N PRO A 296 3.00 -28.03 11.10
CA PRO A 296 1.85 -28.82 11.51
C PRO A 296 0.97 -29.18 10.31
N PRO A 297 0.42 -30.40 10.22
CA PRO A 297 -0.31 -30.86 9.03
C PRO A 297 -1.44 -29.93 8.59
N ASP A 298 -2.19 -29.37 9.55
CA ASP A 298 -3.33 -28.50 9.28
C ASP A 298 -2.94 -27.02 9.02
N SER A 299 -1.67 -26.66 9.29
CA SER A 299 -1.24 -25.25 9.19
C SER A 299 -1.23 -24.74 7.77
N VAL A 300 -0.89 -25.57 6.78
CA VAL A 300 -0.86 -25.17 5.36
C VAL A 300 -2.26 -24.84 4.85
N ALA A 301 -3.25 -25.65 5.23
CA ALA A 301 -4.66 -25.39 4.88
C ALA A 301 -5.16 -24.11 5.57
N ALA A 302 -4.86 -23.95 6.86
CA ALA A 302 -5.22 -22.76 7.62
C ALA A 302 -4.55 -21.48 7.07
N LEU A 303 -3.28 -21.56 6.69
CA LEU A 303 -2.55 -20.43 6.06
C LEU A 303 -3.14 -20.08 4.68
N ALA A 304 -3.51 -21.08 3.87
CA ALA A 304 -4.15 -20.85 2.58
C ALA A 304 -5.54 -20.23 2.74
N GLU A 305 -6.31 -20.62 3.75
CA GLU A 305 -7.60 -20.01 4.07
C GLU A 305 -7.44 -18.58 4.61
N LEU A 306 -6.48 -18.36 5.49
CA LEU A 306 -6.13 -17.02 5.98
C LEU A 306 -5.74 -16.10 4.83
N ALA A 307 -4.89 -16.57 3.91
CA ALA A 307 -4.48 -15.81 2.73
C ALA A 307 -5.70 -15.37 1.88
N GLN A 308 -6.70 -16.25 1.69
CA GLN A 308 -7.92 -15.86 0.96
C GLN A 308 -8.68 -14.71 1.61
N ARG A 309 -8.61 -14.60 2.94
CA ARG A 309 -9.30 -13.55 3.68
C ARG A 309 -8.53 -12.22 3.69
N ILE A 310 -7.22 -12.27 3.93
CA ILE A 310 -6.44 -11.06 4.25
C ILE A 310 -5.42 -10.65 3.19
N HIS A 311 -5.15 -11.50 2.17
CA HIS A 311 -4.11 -11.19 1.19
C HIS A 311 -4.37 -9.87 0.47
N PRO A 312 -3.41 -8.93 0.42
CA PRO A 312 -3.61 -7.58 -0.12
C PRO A 312 -4.12 -7.57 -1.56
N GLU A 313 -3.63 -8.46 -2.43
CA GLU A 313 -4.06 -8.52 -3.83
C GLU A 313 -5.55 -8.86 -3.95
N LEU A 314 -6.07 -9.83 -3.15
CA LEU A 314 -7.49 -10.16 -3.15
C LEU A 314 -8.35 -9.03 -2.58
N GLN A 315 -7.84 -8.29 -1.61
CA GLN A 315 -8.54 -7.12 -1.07
C GLN A 315 -8.62 -5.99 -2.11
N LYS A 316 -7.57 -5.79 -2.92
CA LYS A 316 -7.59 -4.85 -4.05
C LYS A 316 -8.66 -5.23 -5.08
N SER A 317 -8.67 -6.48 -5.53
CA SER A 317 -9.66 -6.98 -6.51
C SER A 317 -11.09 -6.85 -5.98
N ARG A 318 -11.33 -7.15 -4.68
CA ARG A 318 -12.64 -6.94 -4.02
C ARG A 318 -13.04 -5.47 -3.93
N ALA A 319 -12.13 -4.57 -3.59
CA ALA A 319 -12.40 -3.13 -3.53
C ALA A 319 -12.75 -2.58 -4.92
N LYS A 320 -12.05 -3.03 -5.97
CA LYS A 320 -12.35 -2.70 -7.37
C LYS A 320 -13.73 -3.18 -7.80
N LEU A 321 -14.12 -4.42 -7.43
CA LEU A 321 -15.47 -4.94 -7.69
C LEU A 321 -16.54 -4.08 -7.02
N ASN A 322 -16.32 -3.65 -5.78
CA ASN A 322 -17.25 -2.75 -5.08
C ASN A 322 -17.38 -1.40 -5.81
N GLN A 323 -16.27 -0.80 -6.24
CA GLN A 323 -16.26 0.44 -7.02
C GLN A 323 -17.05 0.29 -8.32
N LEU A 324 -16.77 -0.76 -9.10
CA LEU A 324 -17.47 -1.06 -10.36
C LEU A 324 -18.94 -1.37 -10.13
N GLY A 325 -19.30 -1.97 -9.00
CA GLY A 325 -20.68 -2.20 -8.59
C GLY A 325 -21.46 -0.91 -8.33
N VAL A 326 -20.83 0.10 -7.72
CA VAL A 326 -21.42 1.44 -7.56
C VAL A 326 -21.59 2.12 -8.92
N GLU A 327 -20.56 2.04 -9.78
CA GLU A 327 -20.62 2.58 -11.14
C GLU A 327 -21.75 1.94 -11.95
N ARG A 328 -21.93 0.61 -11.87
CA ARG A 328 -23.04 -0.09 -12.52
C ARG A 328 -24.40 0.46 -12.12
N ARG A 329 -24.61 0.71 -10.82
CA ARG A 329 -25.87 1.29 -10.32
C ARG A 329 -26.11 2.69 -10.90
N LEU A 330 -25.07 3.52 -10.97
CA LEU A 330 -25.16 4.84 -11.59
C LEU A 330 -25.51 4.73 -13.10
N LEU A 331 -24.78 3.87 -13.84
CA LEU A 331 -24.99 3.67 -15.26
C LEU A 331 -26.37 3.08 -15.57
N SER A 332 -26.88 2.19 -14.73
CA SER A 332 -28.25 1.68 -14.84
C SER A 332 -29.30 2.78 -14.61
N ASN A 333 -29.04 3.67 -13.65
CA ASN A 333 -29.91 4.81 -13.39
C ASN A 333 -29.92 5.81 -14.56
N LYS A 334 -28.79 5.96 -15.29
CA LYS A 334 -28.69 6.81 -16.49
C LYS A 334 -29.53 6.33 -17.69
N LEU A 335 -30.05 5.11 -17.65
CA LEU A 335 -31.03 4.61 -18.65
C LEU A 335 -32.42 5.13 -18.40
N LEU A 336 -32.73 5.70 -17.25
CA LEU A 336 -34.02 6.31 -16.95
C LEU A 336 -34.12 7.69 -17.58
N PRO A 337 -35.35 8.16 -17.90
CA PRO A 337 -35.54 9.52 -18.38
C PRO A 337 -35.15 10.54 -17.31
N LYS A 338 -34.65 11.68 -17.73
CA LYS A 338 -34.47 12.83 -16.85
C LYS A 338 -35.86 13.48 -16.69
N LEU A 339 -36.39 13.37 -15.49
CA LEU A 339 -37.65 14.03 -15.12
C LEU A 339 -37.36 14.79 -13.81
N SER A 340 -37.50 16.10 -13.84
CA SER A 340 -37.39 16.92 -12.64
C SER A 340 -38.56 17.86 -12.48
N VAL A 341 -38.89 18.15 -11.24
CA VAL A 341 -39.85 19.16 -10.84
C VAL A 341 -39.13 20.25 -10.08
N ASP A 342 -39.25 21.45 -10.54
CA ASP A 342 -38.74 22.67 -9.92
C ASP A 342 -39.94 23.46 -9.37
N TYR A 343 -39.92 23.73 -8.06
CA TYR A 343 -40.94 24.54 -7.44
C TYR A 343 -40.28 25.69 -6.67
N ASN A 344 -40.56 26.91 -7.09
CA ASN A 344 -40.00 28.12 -6.48
C ASN A 344 -41.12 28.99 -5.94
N LEU A 345 -41.03 29.40 -4.68
CA LEU A 345 -41.84 30.43 -4.05
C LEU A 345 -41.26 31.80 -4.42
N LEU A 346 -42.07 32.72 -4.88
CA LEU A 346 -41.64 34.01 -5.42
C LEU A 346 -42.09 35.14 -4.48
N GLN A 347 -41.24 36.16 -4.33
CA GLN A 347 -41.55 37.38 -3.58
C GLN A 347 -40.98 38.60 -4.31
N ALA A 348 -41.83 39.65 -4.52
CA ALA A 348 -41.37 40.90 -5.11
C ALA A 348 -40.43 41.62 -4.15
N GLY A 349 -39.34 42.23 -4.68
CA GLY A 349 -38.36 42.98 -3.92
C GLY A 349 -37.09 42.19 -3.57
N GLN A 350 -36.14 42.92 -2.98
CA GLN A 350 -34.88 42.32 -2.55
C GLN A 350 -35.08 41.43 -1.32
N PRO A 351 -34.33 40.31 -1.21
CA PRO A 351 -34.40 39.49 -0.03
C PRO A 351 -33.93 40.31 1.19
N PHE A 352 -34.71 40.23 2.28
CA PHE A 352 -34.41 40.92 3.55
C PHE A 352 -34.48 42.46 3.53
N SER A 353 -35.12 43.08 2.54
CA SER A 353 -35.36 44.52 2.55
C SER A 353 -36.37 44.87 3.68
N PRO A 354 -36.09 45.93 4.49
CA PRO A 354 -37.02 46.39 5.53
C PRO A 354 -38.36 46.90 4.99
N GLU A 355 -38.35 47.36 3.74
CA GLU A 355 -39.52 47.90 3.04
C GLU A 355 -40.45 46.84 2.40
N SER A 356 -39.95 45.59 2.36
CA SER A 356 -40.77 44.45 1.90
C SER A 356 -41.16 43.67 3.17
N PRO A 357 -42.31 43.93 3.78
CA PRO A 357 -42.78 43.07 4.83
C PRO A 357 -42.92 41.67 4.25
N ALA A 358 -42.08 40.76 4.76
CA ALA A 358 -42.28 39.35 4.50
C ALA A 358 -43.59 38.91 5.15
N SER A 359 -44.68 39.36 4.58
CA SER A 359 -46.00 38.82 4.87
C SER A 359 -46.08 37.49 4.17
N LEU A 360 -45.64 36.44 4.82
CA LEU A 360 -45.99 35.06 4.50
C LEU A 360 -47.51 34.87 4.72
N ASN A 361 -48.28 35.73 4.13
CA ASN A 361 -49.74 35.61 4.07
C ASN A 361 -50.09 34.50 3.13
N GLY A 362 -50.48 33.43 3.63
CA GLY A 362 -51.08 32.16 3.22
C GLY A 362 -51.25 31.73 1.74
N ASN A 363 -50.93 32.55 0.74
CA ASN A 363 -51.26 32.29 -0.63
C ASN A 363 -50.08 31.99 -1.57
N TYR A 364 -48.89 31.62 -0.99
CA TYR A 364 -47.70 31.26 -1.80
C TYR A 364 -47.94 30.06 -2.71
N LEU A 365 -48.80 29.12 -2.29
CA LEU A 365 -49.14 27.95 -3.11
C LEU A 365 -50.13 28.24 -4.24
N GLN A 366 -50.78 29.40 -4.18
CA GLN A 366 -51.86 29.75 -5.17
C GLN A 366 -51.47 30.90 -6.13
N ASN A 367 -50.69 31.89 -5.64
CA ASN A 367 -50.56 33.14 -6.42
C ASN A 367 -49.09 33.51 -6.76
N ASN A 368 -48.10 33.09 -5.96
CA ASN A 368 -46.71 33.54 -6.10
C ASN A 368 -45.76 32.35 -6.19
N TYR A 369 -45.87 31.55 -7.21
CA TYR A 369 -44.97 30.41 -7.43
C TYR A 369 -44.56 30.31 -8.91
N LYS A 370 -43.46 29.65 -9.14
CA LYS A 370 -43.00 29.18 -10.46
C LYS A 370 -42.82 27.68 -10.40
N LEU A 371 -43.68 26.96 -11.09
CA LEU A 371 -43.60 25.51 -11.26
C LEU A 371 -42.98 25.21 -12.63
N GLY A 372 -41.93 24.42 -12.62
CA GLY A 372 -41.30 23.88 -13.84
C GLY A 372 -41.30 22.35 -13.80
N VAL A 373 -41.63 21.74 -14.90
CA VAL A 373 -41.46 20.30 -15.12
C VAL A 373 -40.57 20.12 -16.32
N SER A 374 -39.45 19.48 -16.17
CA SER A 374 -38.55 19.20 -17.27
C SER A 374 -38.49 17.70 -17.53
N PHE A 375 -38.60 17.33 -18.81
CA PHE A 375 -38.47 15.95 -19.26
C PHE A 375 -37.48 15.89 -20.43
N ALA A 376 -36.50 15.00 -20.33
CA ALA A 376 -35.56 14.71 -21.41
C ALA A 376 -35.23 13.22 -21.44
N TYR A 377 -35.31 12.64 -22.62
CA TYR A 377 -35.00 11.22 -22.81
C TYR A 377 -34.34 10.99 -24.19
N PRO A 378 -33.07 10.58 -24.22
CA PRO A 378 -32.41 10.20 -25.47
C PRO A 378 -33.05 8.93 -26.04
N LEU A 379 -33.71 9.01 -27.20
CA LEU A 379 -34.51 7.90 -27.71
C LEU A 379 -33.71 6.61 -27.96
N LEU A 380 -32.46 6.70 -28.40
CA LEU A 380 -31.67 5.52 -28.74
C LEU A 380 -30.81 4.99 -27.60
N LEU A 381 -30.46 5.82 -26.61
CA LEU A 381 -29.63 5.46 -25.45
C LEU A 381 -28.34 4.70 -25.80
N ARG A 382 -27.76 4.90 -26.97
CA ARG A 382 -26.58 4.12 -27.44
C ARG A 382 -25.41 4.29 -26.54
N GLN A 383 -25.13 5.51 -26.09
CA GLN A 383 -24.00 5.82 -25.22
C GLN A 383 -24.15 5.19 -23.83
N GLU A 384 -25.33 5.34 -23.23
CA GLU A 384 -25.65 4.84 -21.89
C GLU A 384 -25.65 3.31 -21.85
N ARG A 385 -26.25 2.67 -22.88
CA ARG A 385 -26.23 1.21 -23.02
C ARG A 385 -24.83 0.67 -23.22
N ALA A 386 -24.02 1.33 -24.08
CA ALA A 386 -22.63 0.92 -24.32
C ALA A 386 -21.77 1.07 -23.04
N LYS A 387 -21.89 2.18 -22.30
CA LYS A 387 -21.20 2.38 -21.03
C LYS A 387 -21.58 1.32 -19.98
N LEU A 388 -22.87 1.00 -19.87
CA LEU A 388 -23.32 -0.05 -18.96
C LEU A 388 -22.78 -1.42 -19.37
N GLN A 389 -22.75 -1.73 -20.66
CA GLN A 389 -22.19 -2.99 -21.15
C GLN A 389 -20.69 -3.07 -20.93
N LEU A 390 -19.94 -1.98 -21.19
CA LEU A 390 -18.51 -1.90 -20.87
C LEU A 390 -18.23 -2.12 -19.38
N ASN A 391 -19.04 -1.53 -18.50
CA ASN A 391 -18.90 -1.75 -17.07
C ASN A 391 -19.20 -3.21 -16.68
N ARG A 392 -20.19 -3.86 -17.29
CA ARG A 392 -20.48 -5.29 -17.09
C ARG A 392 -19.30 -6.18 -17.50
N LEU A 393 -18.66 -5.86 -18.63
CA LEU A 393 -17.47 -6.58 -19.07
C LEU A 393 -16.30 -6.40 -18.08
N LYS A 394 -16.04 -5.18 -17.61
CA LYS A 394 -15.03 -4.90 -16.56
C LYS A 394 -15.31 -5.64 -15.25
N LEU A 395 -16.59 -5.73 -14.83
CA LEU A 395 -16.97 -6.52 -13.66
C LEU A 395 -16.61 -7.99 -13.88
N ARG A 396 -17.00 -8.54 -15.04
CA ARG A 396 -16.69 -9.95 -15.36
C ARG A 396 -15.21 -10.23 -15.45
N GLU A 397 -14.43 -9.34 -16.07
CA GLU A 397 -12.97 -9.39 -16.12
C GLU A 397 -12.39 -9.41 -14.70
N THR A 398 -12.76 -8.45 -13.86
CA THR A 398 -12.26 -8.38 -12.47
C THR A 398 -12.70 -9.58 -11.62
N GLU A 399 -13.87 -10.17 -11.87
CA GLU A 399 -14.30 -11.43 -11.22
C GLU A 399 -13.40 -12.61 -11.61
N LEU A 400 -13.02 -12.70 -12.90
CA LEU A 400 -12.10 -13.73 -13.39
C LEU A 400 -10.69 -13.53 -12.83
N ASP A 401 -10.20 -12.27 -12.82
CA ASP A 401 -8.94 -11.91 -12.17
C ASP A 401 -8.93 -12.37 -10.70
N LEU A 402 -10.00 -12.07 -9.95
CA LEU A 402 -10.11 -12.49 -8.54
C LEU A 402 -10.09 -14.01 -8.38
N GLN A 403 -10.69 -14.76 -9.29
CA GLN A 403 -10.66 -16.24 -9.27
C GLN A 403 -9.25 -16.75 -9.55
N GLN A 404 -8.56 -16.17 -10.54
CA GLN A 404 -7.17 -16.50 -10.88
C GLN A 404 -6.24 -16.18 -9.72
N ASP A 405 -6.26 -14.95 -9.20
CA ASP A 405 -5.44 -14.51 -8.07
C ASP A 405 -5.65 -15.42 -6.86
N THR A 406 -6.91 -15.79 -6.56
CA THR A 406 -7.23 -16.70 -5.46
C THR A 406 -6.55 -18.05 -5.64
N ARG A 407 -6.56 -18.59 -6.87
CA ARG A 407 -5.91 -19.86 -7.18
C ARG A 407 -4.39 -19.76 -7.10
N GLU A 408 -3.81 -18.68 -7.63
CA GLU A 408 -2.37 -18.42 -7.60
C GLU A 408 -1.86 -18.29 -6.16
N ILE A 409 -2.56 -17.55 -5.30
CA ILE A 409 -2.21 -17.38 -3.89
C ILE A 409 -2.28 -18.71 -3.14
N GLN A 410 -3.35 -19.51 -3.34
CA GLN A 410 -3.46 -20.84 -2.72
C GLN A 410 -2.32 -21.76 -3.15
N THR A 411 -2.00 -21.75 -4.47
CA THR A 411 -0.92 -22.54 -5.02
C THR A 411 0.42 -22.06 -4.49
N GLY A 412 0.62 -20.74 -4.41
CA GLY A 412 1.83 -20.12 -3.86
C GLY A 412 2.11 -20.55 -2.43
N VAL A 413 1.09 -20.51 -1.53
CA VAL A 413 1.24 -20.98 -0.15
C VAL A 413 1.66 -22.45 -0.11
N ARG A 414 1.02 -23.32 -0.89
CA ARG A 414 1.36 -24.75 -0.94
C ARG A 414 2.75 -25.01 -1.49
N THR A 415 3.15 -24.28 -2.53
CA THR A 415 4.49 -24.41 -3.13
C THR A 415 5.57 -24.03 -2.13
N VAL A 416 5.41 -22.93 -1.42
CA VAL A 416 6.38 -22.48 -0.40
C VAL A 416 6.39 -23.46 0.79
N ALA A 417 5.25 -24.02 1.17
CA ALA A 417 5.19 -25.04 2.21
C ALA A 417 5.93 -26.32 1.81
N ASN A 418 5.79 -26.79 0.56
CA ASN A 418 6.54 -27.94 0.05
C ASN A 418 8.06 -27.65 0.02
N GLU A 419 8.47 -26.43 -0.36
CA GLU A 419 9.87 -26.01 -0.31
C GLU A 419 10.41 -26.00 1.11
N TRP A 420 9.62 -25.52 2.08
CA TRP A 420 9.99 -25.58 3.51
C TRP A 420 10.29 -27.00 3.97
N GLU A 421 9.39 -27.96 3.71
CA GLU A 421 9.60 -29.35 4.10
C GLU A 421 10.80 -29.99 3.40
N ALA A 422 10.97 -29.73 2.11
CA ALA A 422 12.14 -30.22 1.36
C ALA A 422 13.46 -29.67 1.93
N LEU A 423 13.50 -28.37 2.26
CA LEU A 423 14.67 -27.72 2.87
C LEU A 423 14.98 -28.29 4.25
N ARG A 424 13.95 -28.57 5.06
CA ARG A 424 14.12 -29.19 6.36
C ARG A 424 14.79 -30.57 6.25
N GLU A 425 14.37 -31.40 5.33
CA GLU A 425 15.00 -32.71 5.09
C GLU A 425 16.43 -32.56 4.52
N GLN A 426 16.66 -31.63 3.60
CA GLN A 426 18.00 -31.31 3.10
C GLN A 426 18.95 -30.85 4.20
N LEU A 427 18.48 -30.01 5.11
CA LEU A 427 19.25 -29.54 6.27
C LEU A 427 19.66 -30.69 7.20
N ARG A 428 18.71 -31.61 7.48
CA ARG A 428 19.00 -32.78 8.31
C ARG A 428 20.06 -33.69 7.68
N LEU A 429 19.98 -33.92 6.37
CA LEU A 429 20.96 -34.71 5.64
C LEU A 429 22.31 -34.00 5.56
N GLN A 430 22.31 -32.71 5.27
CA GLN A 430 23.54 -31.91 5.16
C GLN A 430 24.29 -31.80 6.48
N GLU A 431 23.57 -31.72 7.61
CA GLU A 431 24.17 -31.77 8.93
C GLU A 431 24.94 -33.08 9.14
N GLN A 432 24.37 -34.23 8.75
CA GLN A 432 25.02 -35.51 8.80
C GLN A 432 26.27 -35.58 7.88
N VAL A 433 26.16 -34.98 6.67
CA VAL A 433 27.31 -34.85 5.74
C VAL A 433 28.45 -34.08 6.41
N VAL A 434 28.14 -32.95 7.05
CA VAL A 434 29.16 -32.16 7.79
C VAL A 434 29.81 -32.97 8.91
N GLN A 435 29.02 -33.68 9.70
CA GLN A 435 29.55 -34.53 10.79
C GLN A 435 30.43 -35.66 10.23
N ASN A 436 30.04 -36.32 9.15
CA ASN A 436 30.84 -37.36 8.53
C ASN A 436 32.11 -36.83 7.88
N ALA A 437 32.05 -35.68 7.20
CA ALA A 437 33.22 -35.01 6.62
C ALA A 437 34.22 -34.58 7.71
N GLU A 438 33.72 -34.13 8.87
CA GLU A 438 34.59 -33.83 10.02
C GLU A 438 35.29 -35.09 10.57
N ARG A 439 34.55 -36.21 10.71
CA ARG A 439 35.13 -37.49 11.14
C ARG A 439 36.21 -37.96 10.15
N LEU A 440 35.95 -37.85 8.84
CA LEU A 440 36.95 -38.20 7.81
C LEU A 440 38.18 -37.30 7.88
N ARG A 441 38.00 -36.00 8.07
CA ARG A 441 39.12 -35.06 8.25
C ARG A 441 39.97 -35.41 9.49
N VAL A 442 39.32 -35.68 10.61
CA VAL A 442 40.03 -36.06 11.86
C VAL A 442 40.78 -37.38 11.66
N GLY A 443 40.16 -38.39 11.07
CA GLY A 443 40.82 -39.68 10.80
C GLY A 443 42.03 -39.53 9.85
N GLU A 444 41.90 -38.71 8.80
CA GLU A 444 43.01 -38.45 7.87
C GLU A 444 44.14 -37.66 8.52
N GLN A 445 43.82 -36.74 9.43
CA GLN A 445 44.81 -36.00 10.21
C GLN A 445 45.67 -36.96 11.05
N ILE A 446 45.06 -37.93 11.76
CA ILE A 446 45.76 -38.93 12.57
C ILE A 446 46.67 -39.80 11.66
N ARG A 447 46.19 -40.25 10.51
CA ARG A 447 47.00 -41.03 9.56
C ARG A 447 48.17 -40.23 8.99
N PHE A 448 47.96 -38.95 8.71
CA PHE A 448 49.06 -38.06 8.27
C PHE A 448 50.10 -37.84 9.33
N GLU A 449 49.71 -37.69 10.59
CA GLU A 449 50.65 -37.58 11.74
C GLU A 449 51.46 -38.87 11.94
N ASN A 450 50.87 -40.03 11.63
CA ASN A 450 51.54 -41.31 11.66
C ASN A 450 52.39 -41.62 10.42
N GLY A 451 52.40 -40.72 9.43
CA GLY A 451 53.13 -40.94 8.18
C GLY A 451 52.43 -41.86 7.13
N GLU A 452 51.16 -42.21 7.39
CA GLU A 452 50.37 -43.13 6.56
C GLU A 452 49.48 -42.40 5.54
N SER A 453 49.59 -41.08 5.38
CA SER A 453 48.80 -40.26 4.47
C SER A 453 49.66 -39.16 3.84
N SER A 454 49.12 -38.49 2.81
CA SER A 454 49.80 -37.42 2.08
C SER A 454 49.14 -36.05 2.38
N VAL A 455 49.92 -34.98 2.11
CA VAL A 455 49.44 -33.59 2.18
C VAL A 455 48.20 -33.40 1.29
N PHE A 456 48.17 -34.05 0.11
CA PHE A 456 47.06 -34.04 -0.82
C PHE A 456 45.75 -34.55 -0.20
N LEU A 457 45.81 -35.73 0.46
CA LEU A 457 44.59 -36.32 1.03
C LEU A 457 44.02 -35.49 2.17
N ILE A 458 44.84 -34.93 3.01
CA ILE A 458 44.35 -34.06 4.13
C ILE A 458 43.78 -32.76 3.58
N ASN A 459 44.38 -32.13 2.57
CA ASN A 459 43.85 -30.96 1.89
C ASN A 459 42.48 -31.26 1.22
N SER A 460 42.38 -32.42 0.57
CA SER A 460 41.11 -32.89 -0.02
C SER A 460 39.98 -33.05 1.03
N ARG A 461 40.28 -33.67 2.19
CA ARG A 461 39.29 -33.83 3.27
C ARG A 461 38.85 -32.50 3.85
N GLU A 462 39.77 -31.56 4.03
CA GLU A 462 39.42 -30.21 4.51
C GLU A 462 38.60 -29.44 3.50
N SER A 463 38.95 -29.46 2.23
CA SER A 463 38.17 -28.82 1.17
C SER A 463 36.71 -29.38 1.11
N THR A 464 36.58 -30.72 1.28
CA THR A 464 35.28 -31.38 1.39
C THR A 464 34.49 -30.88 2.58
N LEU A 465 35.11 -30.81 3.76
CA LEU A 465 34.46 -30.32 4.97
C LEU A 465 34.02 -28.85 4.86
N VAL A 466 34.89 -27.98 4.34
CA VAL A 466 34.56 -26.56 4.13
C VAL A 466 33.40 -26.39 3.17
N SER A 467 33.43 -27.11 2.04
CA SER A 467 32.35 -27.14 1.07
C SER A 467 31.01 -27.60 1.67
N ALA A 468 31.07 -28.65 2.51
CA ALA A 468 29.91 -29.17 3.24
C ALA A 468 29.34 -28.14 4.24
N ARG A 469 30.18 -27.43 4.96
CA ARG A 469 29.77 -26.36 5.92
C ARG A 469 29.21 -25.15 5.20
N VAL A 470 29.83 -24.73 4.08
CA VAL A 470 29.30 -23.63 3.25
C VAL A 470 27.90 -24.00 2.73
N LYS A 471 27.74 -25.24 2.23
CA LYS A 471 26.45 -25.73 1.76
C LYS A 471 25.39 -25.77 2.85
N LEU A 472 25.75 -26.16 4.06
CA LEU A 472 24.87 -26.11 5.23
C LEU A 472 24.41 -24.68 5.52
N ALA A 473 25.34 -23.72 5.53
CA ALA A 473 25.01 -22.30 5.74
C ALA A 473 24.06 -21.76 4.64
N GLU A 474 24.28 -22.13 3.37
CA GLU A 474 23.40 -21.77 2.25
C GLU A 474 21.96 -22.31 2.48
N LEU A 475 21.81 -23.57 2.88
CA LEU A 475 20.53 -24.19 3.17
C LEU A 475 19.85 -23.54 4.38
N GLN A 476 20.61 -23.18 5.42
CA GLN A 476 20.09 -22.47 6.60
C GLN A 476 19.54 -21.09 6.24
N ALA A 477 20.28 -20.32 5.44
CA ALA A 477 19.82 -19.03 4.96
C ALA A 477 18.55 -19.16 4.09
N LYS A 478 18.55 -20.13 3.17
CA LYS A 478 17.40 -20.39 2.31
C LYS A 478 16.18 -20.84 3.11
N TYR A 479 16.34 -21.64 4.14
CA TYR A 479 15.27 -22.03 5.05
C TYR A 479 14.65 -20.81 5.76
N ALA A 480 15.47 -19.91 6.27
CA ALA A 480 15.01 -18.68 6.92
C ALA A 480 14.30 -17.73 5.95
N GLN A 481 14.80 -17.62 4.70
CA GLN A 481 14.13 -16.86 3.63
C GLN A 481 12.79 -17.48 3.24
N THR A 482 12.70 -18.81 3.18
CA THR A 482 11.46 -19.53 2.89
C THR A 482 10.43 -19.33 4.00
N GLN A 483 10.87 -19.27 5.27
CA GLN A 483 10.01 -18.94 6.40
C GLN A 483 9.38 -17.54 6.25
N ALA A 484 10.18 -16.52 5.90
CA ALA A 484 9.68 -15.18 5.62
C ALA A 484 8.72 -15.18 4.41
N THR A 485 9.05 -15.95 3.36
CA THR A 485 8.24 -16.07 2.15
C THR A 485 6.89 -16.72 2.43
N LEU A 486 6.83 -17.73 3.32
CA LEU A 486 5.57 -18.38 3.70
C LEU A 486 4.63 -17.42 4.43
N ARG A 487 5.16 -16.63 5.37
CA ARG A 487 4.38 -15.58 6.06
C ARG A 487 3.82 -14.55 5.09
N TRP A 488 4.66 -14.10 4.16
CA TRP A 488 4.22 -13.17 3.11
C TRP A 488 3.15 -13.78 2.20
N ALA A 489 3.33 -15.01 1.74
CA ALA A 489 2.37 -15.72 0.89
C ALA A 489 1.01 -15.94 1.59
N ALA A 490 1.00 -16.02 2.93
CA ALA A 490 -0.22 -16.03 3.73
C ALA A 490 -0.88 -14.65 3.88
N GLY A 491 -0.28 -13.57 3.35
CA GLY A 491 -0.87 -12.23 3.32
C GLY A 491 -0.42 -11.26 4.41
N GLY A 492 0.54 -11.62 5.23
CA GLY A 492 1.03 -10.71 6.26
C GLY A 492 2.44 -10.99 6.74
N VAL A 493 3.20 -9.91 6.95
CA VAL A 493 4.35 -9.86 7.85
C VAL A 493 3.86 -9.04 9.04
N GLU A 494 3.47 -9.70 10.10
CA GLU A 494 3.27 -9.09 11.42
C GLU A 494 4.61 -9.02 12.15
#